data_8d64a039ece5452a60378dec8f317da2
#
_entry.id   8d64a039ece5452a60378dec8f317da2
#
_cell.length_a   1.000
_cell.length_b   1.000
_cell.length_c   1.000
_cell.angle_alpha   90.00
_cell.angle_beta   90.00
_cell.angle_gamma   90.00
#
_symmetry.space_group_name_H-M   'P 1'
#
loop_
_entity.id
_entity.type
_entity.pdbx_description
1 polymer ?
#
loop_
_entity_poly.entity_id
_entity_poly.type
_entity_poly.pdbx_seq_one_letter_code
_entity_poly.pdbx_strand_id
1 'polypeptide(L)'
;MSTIKLTRRDFIAATTASALLGSKGAFAGNEKRRVALVGTGIRGSSFWGKFLNDNYDDAIEYVGLCDINPGRLQYARDYMGVDCPLFTDFDAMLAEARPDLVIVTTVDSTHDEFIVKGLHAGLDVVTEKPMTTDETKCQAILDAAD
;
A
#
# COMPACT_ATOMS: atom_id res chain seq x y z
N MET A 1 12.50 -30.43 23.64
CA MET A 1 12.22 -29.81 22.33
C MET A 1 10.74 -29.46 22.28
N SER A 2 10.40 -28.20 22.41
CA SER A 2 8.98 -27.73 22.37
C SER A 2 8.53 -27.57 20.90
N THR A 3 7.55 -28.36 20.50
CA THR A 3 7.00 -28.29 19.14
C THR A 3 6.00 -27.14 19.08
N ILE A 4 6.38 -26.05 18.42
CA ILE A 4 5.49 -24.92 18.18
C ILE A 4 4.41 -25.38 17.17
N LYS A 5 3.17 -25.49 17.62
CA LYS A 5 2.02 -25.75 16.74
C LYS A 5 1.55 -24.43 16.11
N LEU A 6 1.95 -24.17 14.87
CA LEU A 6 1.43 -23.06 14.08
C LEU A 6 -0.07 -23.30 13.75
N THR A 7 -0.87 -22.30 14.04
CA THR A 7 -2.31 -22.31 13.68
C THR A 7 -2.52 -21.78 12.26
N ARG A 8 -3.73 -22.01 11.68
CA ARG A 8 -4.09 -21.41 10.37
C ARG A 8 -4.05 -19.88 10.40
N ARG A 9 -4.34 -19.27 11.54
CA ARG A 9 -4.22 -17.82 11.74
C ARG A 9 -2.77 -17.34 11.66
N ASP A 10 -1.86 -18.08 12.28
CA ASP A 10 -0.43 -17.76 12.26
C ASP A 10 0.15 -17.88 10.84
N PHE A 11 -0.37 -18.84 10.06
CA PHE A 11 0.03 -19.01 8.66
C PHE A 11 -0.48 -17.89 7.76
N ILE A 12 -1.74 -17.45 7.92
CA ILE A 12 -2.31 -16.33 7.14
C ILE A 12 -1.64 -15.01 7.53
N ALA A 13 -1.36 -14.79 8.80
CA ALA A 13 -0.62 -13.62 9.27
C ALA A 13 0.83 -13.60 8.73
N ALA A 14 1.49 -14.75 8.68
CA ALA A 14 2.84 -14.87 8.15
C ALA A 14 2.90 -14.63 6.63
N THR A 15 1.90 -15.08 5.86
CA THR A 15 1.88 -14.89 4.40
C THR A 15 1.56 -13.44 4.00
N THR A 16 0.68 -12.75 4.71
CA THR A 16 0.43 -11.33 4.48
C THR A 16 1.61 -10.45 4.90
N ALA A 17 2.24 -10.74 6.03
CA ALA A 17 3.45 -10.05 6.46
C ALA A 17 4.63 -10.28 5.51
N SER A 18 4.78 -11.51 4.97
CA SER A 18 5.84 -11.83 4.01
C SER A 18 5.69 -11.13 2.66
N ALA A 19 4.47 -10.90 2.19
CA ALA A 19 4.22 -10.14 0.96
C ALA A 19 4.58 -8.65 1.12
N LEU A 20 4.41 -8.10 2.32
CA LEU A 20 4.80 -6.72 2.64
C LEU A 20 6.32 -6.57 2.85
N LEU A 21 7.03 -7.66 3.13
CA LEU A 21 8.47 -7.68 3.41
C LEU A 21 9.33 -8.18 2.23
N GLY A 22 8.71 -8.48 1.08
CA GLY A 22 9.35 -9.12 -0.07
C GLY A 22 10.34 -8.25 -0.83
N SER A 23 11.56 -8.69 -0.82
CA SER A 23 12.57 -8.78 -1.89
C SER A 23 13.61 -7.69 -2.11
N LYS A 24 13.78 -6.67 -1.28
CA LYS A 24 15.06 -5.91 -1.34
C LYS A 24 15.68 -5.74 0.04
N GLY A 25 16.55 -6.70 0.39
CA GLY A 25 17.42 -6.59 1.56
C GLY A 25 16.69 -6.77 2.89
N ALA A 26 17.16 -7.67 3.71
CA ALA A 26 16.78 -7.69 5.12
C ALA A 26 16.89 -6.24 5.64
N PHE A 27 15.81 -5.72 6.20
CA PHE A 27 15.84 -4.45 6.91
C PHE A 27 16.89 -4.55 8.01
N ALA A 28 18.12 -4.15 7.69
CA ALA A 28 19.21 -4.02 8.64
C ALA A 28 19.06 -2.64 9.27
N GLY A 29 18.11 -2.53 10.19
CA GLY A 29 17.90 -1.28 10.92
C GLY A 29 16.44 -1.13 11.34
N ASN A 30 16.28 -0.45 12.42
CA ASN A 30 15.02 -0.12 13.11
C ASN A 30 14.16 0.89 12.32
N GLU A 31 14.26 0.94 10.98
CA GLU A 31 13.53 1.90 10.12
C GLU A 31 12.23 1.26 9.62
N LYS A 32 11.13 1.96 9.87
CA LYS A 32 9.80 1.58 9.38
C LYS A 32 9.74 1.72 7.86
N ARG A 33 8.99 0.84 7.20
CA ARG A 33 8.74 0.95 5.78
C ARG A 33 7.79 2.11 5.51
N ARG A 34 8.16 3.00 4.61
CA ARG A 34 7.40 4.18 4.22
C ARG A 34 6.30 3.80 3.23
N VAL A 35 5.06 3.89 3.66
CA VAL A 35 3.88 3.47 2.89
C VAL A 35 3.07 4.66 2.44
N ALA A 36 2.69 4.69 1.16
CA ALA A 36 1.69 5.62 0.64
C ALA A 36 0.41 4.85 0.23
N LEU A 37 -0.74 5.45 0.43
CA LEU A 37 -2.04 4.90 0.06
C LEU A 37 -2.72 5.78 -0.97
N VAL A 38 -3.11 5.22 -2.12
CA VAL A 38 -3.94 5.89 -3.13
C VAL A 38 -5.31 5.26 -3.21
N GLY A 39 -6.35 6.12 -3.12
CA GLY A 39 -7.75 5.71 -2.98
C GLY A 39 -8.16 5.53 -1.53
N THR A 40 -8.66 6.59 -0.90
CA THR A 40 -9.04 6.58 0.52
C THR A 40 -10.53 6.26 0.74
N GLY A 41 -11.09 5.39 -0.12
CA GLY A 41 -12.42 4.82 0.06
C GLY A 41 -12.48 3.89 1.28
N ILE A 42 -13.64 3.23 1.49
CA ILE A 42 -13.86 2.36 2.66
C ILE A 42 -12.76 1.29 2.76
N ARG A 43 -12.44 0.62 1.66
CA ARG A 43 -11.44 -0.46 1.64
C ARG A 43 -10.04 0.07 1.96
N GLY A 44 -9.67 1.20 1.35
CA GLY A 44 -8.39 1.86 1.59
C GLY A 44 -8.26 2.32 3.04
N SER A 45 -9.19 3.12 3.53
CA SER A 45 -9.09 3.69 4.87
C SER A 45 -9.28 2.67 6.00
N SER A 46 -10.13 1.62 5.83
CA SER A 46 -10.38 0.66 6.90
C SER A 46 -9.35 -0.46 6.97
N PHE A 47 -9.25 -1.28 5.90
CA PHE A 47 -8.37 -2.46 5.93
C PHE A 47 -6.92 -2.08 5.70
N TRP A 48 -6.64 -1.42 4.58
CA TRP A 48 -5.28 -1.04 4.23
C TRP A 48 -4.76 0.13 5.06
N GLY A 49 -5.64 0.98 5.57
CA GLY A 49 -5.29 2.11 6.42
C GLY A 49 -5.27 1.75 7.90
N LYS A 50 -6.43 1.86 8.53
CA LYS A 50 -6.55 1.73 9.99
C LYS A 50 -6.10 0.37 10.53
N PHE A 51 -6.54 -0.74 9.90
CA PHE A 51 -6.17 -2.07 10.40
C PHE A 51 -4.65 -2.30 10.33
N LEU A 52 -3.99 -1.90 9.24
CA LEU A 52 -2.53 -2.04 9.15
C LEU A 52 -1.83 -1.10 10.14
N ASN A 53 -2.28 0.14 10.28
CA ASN A 53 -1.68 1.08 11.22
C ASN A 53 -1.81 0.60 12.68
N ASP A 54 -2.98 0.06 13.06
CA ASP A 54 -3.22 -0.39 14.43
C ASP A 54 -2.44 -1.68 14.79
N ASN A 55 -2.05 -2.49 13.81
CA ASN A 55 -1.44 -3.81 14.07
C ASN A 55 0.02 -3.94 13.64
N TYR A 56 0.54 -3.00 12.85
CA TYR A 56 1.90 -3.05 12.27
C TYR A 56 2.59 -1.69 12.32
N ASP A 57 2.21 -0.82 13.25
CA ASP A 57 2.79 0.50 13.42
C ASP A 57 4.27 0.48 13.81
N ASP A 58 4.78 -0.66 14.27
CA ASP A 58 6.20 -0.91 14.52
C ASP A 58 7.00 -1.17 13.23
N ALA A 59 6.34 -1.65 12.16
CA ALA A 59 6.96 -2.05 10.90
C ALA A 59 6.74 -1.05 9.76
N ILE A 60 5.64 -0.29 9.77
CA ILE A 60 5.26 0.64 8.70
C ILE A 60 5.02 2.05 9.22
N GLU A 61 5.15 3.02 8.32
CA GLU A 61 4.80 4.42 8.53
C GLU A 61 4.05 4.94 7.31
N TYR A 62 2.85 5.50 7.50
CA TYR A 62 2.14 6.19 6.42
C TYR A 62 2.76 7.56 6.18
N VAL A 63 3.30 7.75 4.97
CA VAL A 63 3.99 8.97 4.57
C VAL A 63 3.19 9.85 3.60
N GLY A 64 2.04 9.35 3.11
CA GLY A 64 1.15 10.10 2.25
C GLY A 64 -0.16 9.37 1.95
N LEU A 65 -1.25 10.11 1.86
CA LEU A 65 -2.55 9.64 1.38
C LEU A 65 -2.93 10.42 0.13
N CYS A 66 -3.43 9.72 -0.90
CA CYS A 66 -3.86 10.33 -2.16
C CYS A 66 -5.28 9.93 -2.53
N ASP A 67 -6.13 10.90 -2.83
CA ASP A 67 -7.48 10.71 -3.37
C ASP A 67 -7.92 11.98 -4.10
N ILE A 68 -8.69 11.86 -5.16
CA ILE A 68 -9.25 13.01 -5.88
C ILE A 68 -10.24 13.83 -5.02
N ASN A 69 -10.74 13.27 -3.93
CA ASN A 69 -11.71 13.90 -3.03
C ASN A 69 -11.03 14.35 -1.73
N PRO A 70 -10.85 15.69 -1.52
CA PRO A 70 -10.21 16.22 -0.31
C PRO A 70 -10.95 15.87 0.99
N GLY A 71 -12.29 15.74 0.93
CA GLY A 71 -13.08 15.36 2.11
C GLY A 71 -12.82 13.91 2.54
N ARG A 72 -12.60 12.99 1.58
CA ARG A 72 -12.20 11.62 1.89
C ARG A 72 -10.80 11.55 2.47
N LEU A 73 -9.87 12.35 1.97
CA LEU A 73 -8.50 12.43 2.50
C LEU A 73 -8.51 12.84 3.97
N GLN A 74 -9.21 13.92 4.30
CA GLN A 74 -9.31 14.39 5.68
C GLN A 74 -9.94 13.32 6.59
N TYR A 75 -11.08 12.76 6.17
CA TYR A 75 -11.72 11.67 6.92
C TYR A 75 -10.79 10.46 7.11
N ALA A 76 -10.12 10.03 6.04
CA ALA A 76 -9.23 8.87 6.10
C ALA A 76 -8.07 9.09 7.07
N ARG A 77 -7.40 10.23 7.01
CA ARG A 77 -6.32 10.59 7.93
C ARG A 77 -6.77 10.51 9.39
N ASP A 78 -7.91 11.14 9.70
CA ASP A 78 -8.44 11.19 11.06
C ASP A 78 -8.89 9.80 11.52
N TYR A 79 -9.56 9.03 10.64
CA TYR A 79 -10.03 7.67 10.93
C TYR A 79 -8.88 6.67 11.13
N MET A 80 -7.85 6.75 10.32
CA MET A 80 -6.65 5.90 10.41
C MET A 80 -5.78 6.27 11.62
N GLY A 81 -5.89 7.49 12.13
CA GLY A 81 -5.06 8.00 13.22
C GLY A 81 -3.62 8.25 12.77
N VAL A 82 -3.40 8.65 11.51
CA VAL A 82 -2.07 8.92 10.96
C VAL A 82 -1.84 10.42 10.78
N ASP A 83 -0.61 10.86 10.95
CA ASP A 83 -0.21 12.25 10.72
C ASP A 83 0.75 12.33 9.52
N CYS A 84 0.16 12.32 8.32
CA CYS A 84 0.91 12.42 7.07
C CYS A 84 0.27 13.42 6.10
N PRO A 85 1.03 13.93 5.13
CA PRO A 85 0.54 14.83 4.08
C PRO A 85 -0.59 14.20 3.25
N LEU A 86 -1.50 15.06 2.77
CA LEU A 86 -2.64 14.70 1.94
C LEU A 86 -2.45 15.25 0.54
N PHE A 87 -2.67 14.42 -0.48
CA PHE A 87 -2.44 14.75 -1.87
C PHE A 87 -3.69 14.50 -2.72
N THR A 88 -3.99 15.41 -3.63
CA THR A 88 -4.99 15.18 -4.69
C THR A 88 -4.34 14.80 -6.03
N ASP A 89 -3.02 14.83 -6.08
CA ASP A 89 -2.19 14.46 -7.22
C ASP A 89 -1.21 13.35 -6.81
N PHE A 90 -1.20 12.26 -7.56
CA PHE A 90 -0.39 11.08 -7.25
C PHE A 90 1.10 11.31 -7.52
N ASP A 91 1.43 12.01 -8.61
CA ASP A 91 2.82 12.25 -8.98
C ASP A 91 3.48 13.22 -7.99
N ALA A 92 2.73 14.20 -7.50
CA ALA A 92 3.16 15.07 -6.40
C ALA A 92 3.40 14.27 -5.10
N MET A 93 2.51 13.32 -4.77
CA MET A 93 2.70 12.44 -3.61
C MET A 93 3.99 11.63 -3.73
N LEU A 94 4.26 11.02 -4.88
CA LEU A 94 5.49 10.24 -5.08
C LEU A 94 6.74 11.11 -4.91
N ALA A 95 6.73 12.32 -5.46
CA ALA A 95 7.87 13.23 -5.41
C ALA A 95 8.17 13.76 -4.00
N GLU A 96 7.12 14.09 -3.24
CA GLU A 96 7.26 14.73 -1.92
C GLU A 96 7.36 13.71 -0.78
N ALA A 97 6.47 12.72 -0.77
CA ALA A 97 6.40 11.72 0.30
C ALA A 97 7.49 10.65 0.19
N ARG A 98 8.00 10.36 -1.01
CA ARG A 98 9.06 9.38 -1.28
C ARG A 98 8.81 8.05 -0.57
N PRO A 99 7.71 7.35 -0.85
CA PRO A 99 7.40 6.06 -0.25
C PRO A 99 8.34 4.96 -0.76
N ASP A 100 8.41 3.86 0.00
CA ASP A 100 9.02 2.59 -0.45
C ASP A 100 7.97 1.67 -1.08
N LEU A 101 6.72 1.83 -0.65
CA LEU A 101 5.57 1.01 -1.03
C LEU A 101 4.36 1.88 -1.30
N VAL A 102 3.66 1.60 -2.39
CA VAL A 102 2.34 2.17 -2.68
C VAL A 102 1.26 1.10 -2.58
N ILE A 103 0.20 1.40 -1.85
CA ILE A 103 -1.03 0.58 -1.80
C ILE A 103 -2.09 1.24 -2.68
N VAL A 104 -2.57 0.51 -3.69
CA VAL A 104 -3.56 0.99 -4.66
C VAL A 104 -4.93 0.42 -4.32
N THR A 105 -5.88 1.30 -3.98
CA THR A 105 -7.27 0.97 -3.59
C THR A 105 -8.28 1.92 -4.21
N THR A 106 -7.99 2.41 -5.39
CA THR A 106 -8.87 3.28 -6.18
C THR A 106 -10.04 2.49 -6.77
N VAL A 107 -10.76 3.03 -7.75
CA VAL A 107 -11.74 2.24 -8.49
C VAL A 107 -11.04 1.30 -9.45
N ASP A 108 -11.58 0.10 -9.64
CA ASP A 108 -10.96 -1.02 -10.36
C ASP A 108 -10.41 -0.64 -11.74
N SER A 109 -11.14 0.23 -12.46
CA SER A 109 -10.77 0.67 -13.81
C SER A 109 -9.57 1.63 -13.87
N THR A 110 -9.07 2.08 -12.73
CA THR A 110 -7.94 3.03 -12.63
C THR A 110 -6.72 2.43 -11.93
N HIS A 111 -6.79 1.19 -11.46
CA HIS A 111 -5.67 0.54 -10.76
C HIS A 111 -4.40 0.53 -11.62
N ASP A 112 -4.52 0.21 -12.89
CA ASP A 112 -3.41 0.13 -13.84
C ASP A 112 -2.56 1.40 -13.89
N GLU A 113 -3.20 2.56 -13.89
CA GLU A 113 -2.49 3.85 -13.94
C GLU A 113 -1.54 4.01 -12.74
N PHE A 114 -2.04 3.77 -11.54
CA PHE A 114 -1.26 3.94 -10.31
C PHE A 114 -0.23 2.83 -10.12
N ILE A 115 -0.56 1.59 -10.53
CA ILE A 115 0.37 0.46 -10.48
C ILE A 115 1.56 0.72 -11.38
N VAL A 116 1.33 1.04 -12.67
CA VAL A 116 2.38 1.30 -13.66
C VAL A 116 3.27 2.47 -13.24
N LYS A 117 2.68 3.57 -12.76
CA LYS A 117 3.45 4.71 -12.25
C LYS A 117 4.31 4.35 -11.05
N GLY A 118 3.77 3.57 -10.10
CA GLY A 118 4.52 3.11 -8.93
C GLY A 118 5.70 2.22 -9.30
N LEU A 119 5.48 1.25 -10.21
CA LEU A 119 6.52 0.34 -10.70
C LEU A 119 7.62 1.11 -11.45
N HIS A 120 7.26 2.01 -12.36
CA HIS A 120 8.24 2.86 -13.07
C HIS A 120 9.02 3.79 -12.14
N ALA A 121 8.46 4.17 -11.00
CA ALA A 121 9.18 4.91 -9.95
C ALA A 121 10.10 4.01 -9.10
N GLY A 122 10.14 2.71 -9.37
CA GLY A 122 10.97 1.72 -8.66
C GLY A 122 10.43 1.36 -7.28
N LEU A 123 9.14 1.56 -7.04
CA LEU A 123 8.48 1.26 -5.78
C LEU A 123 7.92 -0.17 -5.77
N ASP A 124 7.79 -0.73 -4.58
CA ASP A 124 6.92 -1.90 -4.42
C ASP A 124 5.45 -1.45 -4.49
N VAL A 125 4.62 -2.27 -5.13
CA VAL A 125 3.20 -1.95 -5.29
C VAL A 125 2.33 -3.11 -4.80
N VAL A 126 1.36 -2.79 -3.97
CA VAL A 126 0.28 -3.69 -3.56
C VAL A 126 -1.03 -3.12 -4.07
N THR A 127 -1.88 -3.94 -4.67
CA THR A 127 -3.16 -3.51 -5.20
C THR A 127 -4.32 -4.33 -4.68
N GLU A 128 -5.50 -3.73 -4.56
CA GLU A 128 -6.74 -4.46 -4.38
C GLU A 128 -7.13 -5.24 -5.65
N LYS A 129 -7.96 -6.22 -5.44
CA LYS A 129 -8.55 -6.99 -6.54
C LYS A 129 -9.78 -6.24 -7.11
N PRO A 130 -10.08 -6.38 -8.40
CA PRO A 130 -9.24 -7.00 -9.43
C PRO A 130 -8.04 -6.10 -9.74
N MET A 131 -6.94 -6.70 -10.17
CA MET A 131 -5.73 -5.93 -10.52
C MET A 131 -6.02 -4.91 -11.63
N THR A 132 -6.88 -5.27 -12.58
CA THR A 132 -7.32 -4.43 -13.68
C THR A 132 -8.64 -4.93 -14.25
N THR A 133 -9.23 -4.18 -15.16
CA THR A 133 -10.54 -4.47 -15.77
C THR A 133 -10.48 -4.96 -17.21
N ASP A 134 -9.32 -4.94 -17.86
CA ASP A 134 -9.13 -5.41 -19.23
C ASP A 134 -7.72 -5.94 -19.49
N GLU A 135 -7.57 -6.66 -20.60
CA GLU A 135 -6.33 -7.35 -20.99
C GLU A 135 -5.19 -6.39 -21.37
N THR A 136 -5.50 -5.27 -22.01
CA THR A 136 -4.50 -4.30 -22.42
C THR A 136 -3.83 -3.65 -21.22
N LYS A 137 -4.63 -3.28 -20.22
CA LYS A 137 -4.16 -2.75 -18.95
C LYS A 137 -3.37 -3.78 -18.16
N CYS A 138 -3.82 -5.05 -18.19
CA CYS A 138 -3.10 -6.16 -17.58
C CYS A 138 -1.69 -6.30 -18.19
N GLN A 139 -1.60 -6.27 -19.52
CA GLN A 139 -0.30 -6.35 -20.21
C GLN A 139 0.61 -5.17 -19.84
N ALA A 140 0.07 -3.94 -19.78
CA ALA A 140 0.84 -2.77 -19.37
C ALA A 140 1.42 -2.89 -17.94
N ILE A 141 0.68 -3.51 -17.02
CA ILE A 141 1.20 -3.78 -15.67
C ILE A 141 2.33 -4.81 -15.72
N LEU A 142 2.18 -5.89 -16.48
CA LEU A 142 3.21 -6.92 -16.62
C LEU A 142 4.49 -6.34 -17.24
N ASP A 143 4.34 -5.55 -18.31
CA ASP A 143 5.46 -4.88 -18.98
C ASP A 143 6.22 -3.89 -18.07
N ALA A 144 5.49 -3.27 -17.12
CA ALA A 144 6.09 -2.36 -16.15
C ALA A 144 6.77 -3.08 -14.97
N ALA A 145 6.44 -4.35 -14.75
CA ALA A 145 7.01 -5.17 -13.67
C ALA A 145 8.30 -5.91 -14.05
N ASP A 146 8.62 -6.03 -15.36
CA ASP A 146 9.81 -6.65 -15.91
C ASP A 146 10.99 -5.67 -15.95
#